data_27a84ff832f1099bd8fbe43531dfd49e
#
_entry.id   27a84ff832f1099bd8fbe43531dfd49e
#
_cell.length_a   1.000
_cell.length_b   1.000
_cell.length_c   1.000
_cell.angle_alpha   90.00
_cell.angle_beta   90.00
_cell.angle_gamma   90.00
#
_symmetry.space_group_name_H-M   'P 1'
#
loop_
_entity.id
_entity.type
_entity.pdbx_description
1 polymer ?
#
loop_
_entity_poly.entity_id
_entity_poly.type
_entity_poly.pdbx_seq_one_letter_code
_entity_poly.pdbx_strand_id
1 'polypeptide(L)'
;LLLTTEHTWGLDEKTHFIEPELWDPKDFHCESARKFASSWRERRKFLKNAVLTLPNDKAAEAIRALNRLRPAEDLYLKRNVTHDLVFENKFFRIELNPSNATADTIYMKANRFRFKNSGLFTCEMFDRDDYERFRWQYLRLPEEWWAIHDFTKPDMPADAEKKRYEGFETNVHLTEWGHGKRITLVTNEHPLFRRIEIDYILPDEEDWLEIRLKWFGKVAHRLPHAAWFSLLPQKSKCSYRFRKLDEWIDPTDVVSRGGRTLHAIQDMVIDERVLVENLDSPLVAPGRMSLLDFTNKIPDMKGGVHFNLYNNIWGTNFPMWFGDNMTYRFRIRAFNQW
;
A
#
# COMPACT_ATOMS: atom_id res chain seq x y z
N LEU A 1 -21.47 8.25 -3.42
CA LEU A 1 -20.10 7.69 -3.53
C LEU A 1 -19.05 8.77 -3.78
N LEU A 2 -19.29 9.75 -4.66
CA LEU A 2 -18.30 10.81 -4.98
C LEU A 2 -17.82 11.56 -3.74
N LEU A 3 -18.69 11.83 -2.77
CA LEU A 3 -18.33 12.48 -1.51
C LEU A 3 -17.39 11.65 -0.63
N THR A 4 -17.29 10.35 -0.87
CA THR A 4 -16.38 9.47 -0.12
C THR A 4 -14.93 9.70 -0.51
N THR A 5 -14.69 10.11 -1.75
CA THR A 5 -13.37 10.36 -2.32
C THR A 5 -12.98 11.84 -2.34
N GLU A 6 -13.83 12.70 -1.77
CA GLU A 6 -13.56 14.11 -1.63
C GLU A 6 -12.36 14.33 -0.67
N HIS A 7 -11.54 15.36 -0.95
CA HIS A 7 -10.26 15.57 -0.25
C HIS A 7 -10.38 16.03 1.20
N THR A 8 -11.54 16.56 1.61
CA THR A 8 -11.78 17.01 2.99
C THR A 8 -12.29 15.87 3.85
N TRP A 9 -11.39 15.21 4.57
CA TRP A 9 -11.70 13.93 5.25
C TRP A 9 -12.00 14.03 6.74
N GLY A 10 -12.09 15.19 7.30
CA GLY A 10 -12.39 15.37 8.71
C GLY A 10 -12.20 16.81 9.17
N LEU A 11 -12.02 17.00 10.47
CA LEU A 11 -11.69 18.29 11.05
C LEU A 11 -10.29 18.72 10.63
N ASP A 12 -10.11 20.02 10.44
CA ASP A 12 -8.81 20.62 10.15
C ASP A 12 -7.93 20.63 11.39
N GLU A 13 -6.70 20.13 11.27
CA GLU A 13 -5.74 20.00 12.38
C GLU A 13 -5.40 21.35 12.98
N LYS A 14 -5.10 22.35 12.17
CA LYS A 14 -4.71 23.69 12.63
C LYS A 14 -5.78 24.36 13.51
N THR A 15 -7.04 24.11 13.15
CA THR A 15 -8.18 24.79 13.78
C THR A 15 -8.70 24.07 15.01
N HIS A 16 -8.63 22.74 15.01
CA HIS A 16 -9.35 21.92 15.97
C HIS A 16 -8.46 21.04 16.84
N PHE A 17 -7.19 20.86 16.51
CA PHE A 17 -6.26 20.02 17.26
C PHE A 17 -5.47 20.89 18.26
N ILE A 18 -5.98 20.99 19.47
CA ILE A 18 -5.45 21.87 20.52
C ILE A 18 -4.45 21.18 21.46
N GLU A 19 -4.21 19.89 21.25
CA GLU A 19 -3.31 19.08 22.08
C GLU A 19 -2.23 18.44 21.18
N PRO A 20 -1.23 19.21 20.73
CA PRO A 20 -0.26 18.78 19.74
C PRO A 20 0.66 17.64 20.22
N GLU A 21 0.76 17.42 21.54
CA GLU A 21 1.62 16.41 22.15
C GLU A 21 1.08 14.97 22.04
N LEU A 22 -0.09 14.75 21.43
CA LEU A 22 -0.71 13.45 21.29
C LEU A 22 -0.10 12.65 20.12
N TRP A 23 0.87 11.80 20.42
CA TRP A 23 1.59 11.03 19.40
C TRP A 23 1.33 9.52 19.48
N ASP A 24 1.09 8.97 20.65
CA ASP A 24 0.92 7.56 20.92
C ASP A 24 -0.55 7.14 21.12
N PRO A 25 -0.88 5.86 20.93
CA PRO A 25 -2.26 5.35 21.12
C PRO A 25 -2.84 5.61 22.51
N LYS A 26 -2.01 5.59 23.54
CA LYS A 26 -2.41 5.88 24.93
C LYS A 26 -3.00 7.30 25.10
N ASP A 27 -2.56 8.23 24.23
CA ASP A 27 -2.93 9.63 24.29
C ASP A 27 -4.27 9.90 23.56
N PHE A 28 -4.74 8.96 22.70
CA PHE A 28 -5.92 9.17 21.84
C PHE A 28 -7.28 9.01 22.56
N HIS A 29 -7.27 9.02 23.89
CA HIS A 29 -8.49 8.94 24.71
C HIS A 29 -9.03 10.32 25.16
N CYS A 30 -8.32 11.39 24.88
CA CYS A 30 -8.76 12.75 25.16
C CYS A 30 -9.94 13.20 24.28
N GLU A 31 -10.57 14.30 24.64
CA GLU A 31 -11.74 14.81 23.92
C GLU A 31 -11.42 15.22 22.50
N SER A 32 -10.29 15.90 22.29
CA SER A 32 -9.81 16.34 20.99
C SER A 32 -9.63 15.16 20.04
N ALA A 33 -8.87 14.14 20.43
CA ALA A 33 -8.67 12.93 19.63
C ALA A 33 -9.98 12.22 19.28
N ARG A 34 -10.94 12.14 20.24
CA ARG A 34 -12.26 11.56 19.99
C ARG A 34 -13.08 12.34 18.96
N LYS A 35 -12.98 13.69 18.96
CA LYS A 35 -13.65 14.53 17.95
C LYS A 35 -13.10 14.24 16.56
N PHE A 36 -11.78 14.17 16.39
CA PHE A 36 -11.14 13.79 15.12
C PHE A 36 -11.56 12.40 14.65
N ALA A 37 -11.44 11.39 15.50
CA ALA A 37 -11.86 10.03 15.19
C ALA A 37 -13.36 9.95 14.82
N SER A 38 -14.20 10.79 15.43
CA SER A 38 -15.63 10.88 15.10
C SER A 38 -15.85 11.49 13.72
N SER A 39 -15.13 12.54 13.36
CA SER A 39 -15.22 13.18 12.03
C SER A 39 -14.81 12.21 10.91
N TRP A 40 -13.77 11.41 11.12
CA TRP A 40 -13.37 10.37 10.15
C TRP A 40 -14.39 9.24 10.07
N ARG A 41 -15.04 8.85 11.17
CA ARG A 41 -16.14 7.88 11.15
C ARG A 41 -17.35 8.40 10.39
N GLU A 42 -17.66 9.68 10.49
CA GLU A 42 -18.72 10.32 9.73
C GLU A 42 -18.49 10.20 8.22
N ARG A 43 -17.28 10.47 7.76
CA ARG A 43 -16.91 10.29 6.34
C ARG A 43 -17.08 8.85 5.87
N ARG A 44 -16.65 7.88 6.65
CA ARG A 44 -16.87 6.46 6.32
C ARG A 44 -18.36 6.07 6.24
N LYS A 45 -19.24 6.77 6.94
CA LYS A 45 -20.69 6.53 6.85
C LYS A 45 -21.27 6.87 5.47
N PHE A 46 -20.63 7.75 4.69
CA PHE A 46 -21.11 8.06 3.33
C PHE A 46 -21.15 6.82 2.43
N LEU A 47 -20.15 5.93 2.52
CA LEU A 47 -20.17 4.67 1.81
C LEU A 47 -21.33 3.78 2.28
N LYS A 48 -21.48 3.64 3.60
CA LYS A 48 -22.60 2.87 4.17
C LYS A 48 -23.96 3.42 3.75
N ASN A 49 -24.14 4.74 3.80
CA ASN A 49 -25.37 5.40 3.39
C ASN A 49 -25.66 5.18 1.90
N ALA A 50 -24.63 5.29 1.05
CA ALA A 50 -24.77 5.01 -0.38
C ALA A 50 -25.23 3.56 -0.65
N VAL A 51 -24.69 2.58 0.09
CA VAL A 51 -25.11 1.18 -0.02
C VAL A 51 -26.56 1.01 0.42
N LEU A 52 -27.00 1.69 1.49
CA LEU A 52 -28.37 1.60 2.00
C LEU A 52 -29.43 2.24 1.07
N THR A 53 -29.02 3.05 0.10
CA THR A 53 -29.93 3.61 -0.93
C THR A 53 -30.15 2.67 -2.13
N LEU A 54 -29.42 1.57 -2.20
CA LEU A 54 -29.60 0.57 -3.27
C LEU A 54 -30.84 -0.31 -3.01
N PRO A 55 -31.42 -0.90 -4.06
CA PRO A 55 -32.41 -1.98 -3.87
C PRO A 55 -31.85 -3.11 -2.97
N ASN A 56 -32.71 -3.76 -2.21
CA ASN A 56 -32.31 -4.70 -1.16
C ASN A 56 -31.35 -5.81 -1.63
N ASP A 57 -31.57 -6.37 -2.81
CA ASP A 57 -30.71 -7.38 -3.42
C ASP A 57 -29.32 -6.82 -3.73
N LYS A 58 -29.22 -5.62 -4.29
CA LYS A 58 -27.98 -4.92 -4.60
C LYS A 58 -27.25 -4.44 -3.35
N ALA A 59 -27.99 -3.96 -2.34
CA ALA A 59 -27.41 -3.61 -1.05
C ALA A 59 -26.78 -4.84 -0.37
N ALA A 60 -27.46 -5.98 -0.38
CA ALA A 60 -26.93 -7.23 0.15
C ALA A 60 -25.68 -7.72 -0.61
N GLU A 61 -25.66 -7.59 -1.94
CA GLU A 61 -24.49 -7.90 -2.77
C GLU A 61 -23.29 -6.98 -2.42
N ALA A 62 -23.52 -5.68 -2.35
CA ALA A 62 -22.51 -4.69 -1.99
C ALA A 62 -21.93 -4.92 -0.58
N ILE A 63 -22.79 -5.23 0.41
CA ILE A 63 -22.35 -5.57 1.78
C ILE A 63 -21.49 -6.84 1.78
N ARG A 64 -21.88 -7.87 1.04
CA ARG A 64 -21.05 -9.08 0.92
C ARG A 64 -19.70 -8.78 0.27
N ALA A 65 -19.66 -7.95 -0.78
CA ALA A 65 -18.43 -7.54 -1.43
C ALA A 65 -17.51 -6.77 -0.46
N LEU A 66 -18.04 -5.80 0.27
CA LEU A 66 -17.28 -5.03 1.26
C LEU A 66 -16.76 -5.92 2.41
N ASN A 67 -17.54 -6.90 2.86
CA ASN A 67 -17.10 -7.81 3.91
C ASN A 67 -15.97 -8.75 3.44
N ARG A 68 -15.93 -9.12 2.17
CA ARG A 68 -14.82 -9.92 1.58
C ARG A 68 -13.49 -9.16 1.53
N LEU A 69 -13.52 -7.83 1.53
CA LEU A 69 -12.31 -7.00 1.57
C LEU A 69 -11.69 -6.92 2.97
N ARG A 70 -12.44 -7.27 4.01
CA ARG A 70 -11.90 -7.28 5.37
C ARG A 70 -10.96 -8.47 5.54
N PRO A 71 -9.72 -8.24 6.00
CA PRO A 71 -8.85 -9.35 6.32
C PRO A 71 -9.46 -10.16 7.46
N ALA A 72 -9.73 -11.43 7.20
CA ALA A 72 -10.09 -12.38 8.26
C ALA A 72 -8.82 -13.10 8.70
N GLU A 73 -8.65 -13.25 10.01
CA GLU A 73 -7.68 -14.19 10.53
C GLU A 73 -8.23 -15.59 10.23
N ASP A 74 -7.61 -16.30 9.32
CA ASP A 74 -7.98 -17.69 8.99
C ASP A 74 -7.54 -18.63 10.12
N LEU A 75 -8.11 -18.46 11.32
CA LEU A 75 -7.79 -19.26 12.52
C LEU A 75 -8.14 -20.73 12.36
N TYR A 76 -9.01 -21.07 11.40
CA TYR A 76 -9.56 -22.40 11.22
C TYR A 76 -9.04 -23.17 9.99
N LEU A 77 -8.29 -22.52 9.10
CA LEU A 77 -7.66 -23.24 8.01
C LEU A 77 -6.46 -24.01 8.55
N LYS A 78 -6.46 -25.33 8.38
CA LYS A 78 -5.28 -26.18 8.63
C LYS A 78 -4.18 -25.69 7.69
N ARG A 79 -3.27 -24.90 8.20
CA ARG A 79 -2.06 -24.48 7.50
C ARG A 79 -0.97 -25.47 7.84
N ASN A 80 -0.49 -26.17 6.83
CA ASN A 80 0.66 -27.04 7.01
C ASN A 80 1.92 -26.20 6.87
N VAL A 81 2.77 -26.21 7.90
CA VAL A 81 4.12 -25.66 7.78
C VAL A 81 4.86 -26.48 6.74
N THR A 82 5.55 -25.83 5.83
CA THR A 82 6.36 -26.47 4.81
C THR A 82 7.78 -25.91 4.81
N HIS A 83 8.73 -26.76 4.44
CA HIS A 83 10.11 -26.37 4.17
C HIS A 83 10.40 -26.22 2.67
N ASP A 84 9.41 -26.52 1.84
CA ASP A 84 9.53 -26.26 0.41
C ASP A 84 9.51 -24.75 0.16
N LEU A 85 10.41 -24.30 -0.69
CA LEU A 85 10.55 -22.89 -1.06
C LEU A 85 10.27 -22.64 -2.54
N VAL A 86 10.05 -23.71 -3.32
CA VAL A 86 9.77 -23.63 -4.74
C VAL A 86 8.40 -24.18 -5.02
N PHE A 87 7.54 -23.37 -5.61
CA PHE A 87 6.18 -23.73 -5.96
C PHE A 87 5.91 -23.39 -7.42
N GLU A 88 5.19 -24.27 -8.10
CA GLU A 88 4.84 -24.02 -9.49
C GLU A 88 3.47 -24.57 -9.86
N ASN A 89 2.91 -23.99 -10.90
CA ASN A 89 1.79 -24.52 -11.67
C ASN A 89 2.12 -24.48 -13.17
N LYS A 90 1.14 -24.67 -14.02
CA LYS A 90 1.25 -24.61 -15.48
C LYS A 90 1.83 -23.26 -15.97
N PHE A 91 1.56 -22.15 -15.30
CA PHE A 91 1.84 -20.79 -15.77
C PHE A 91 2.99 -20.10 -15.05
N PHE A 92 3.19 -20.39 -13.75
CA PHE A 92 4.15 -19.71 -12.90
C PHE A 92 5.07 -20.69 -12.17
N ARG A 93 6.29 -20.22 -11.87
CA ARG A 93 7.18 -20.80 -10.88
C ARG A 93 7.62 -19.68 -9.92
N ILE A 94 7.53 -19.94 -8.63
CA ILE A 94 7.88 -19.01 -7.55
C ILE A 94 8.94 -19.66 -6.68
N GLU A 95 10.01 -18.92 -6.39
CA GLU A 95 11.03 -19.28 -5.41
C GLU A 95 10.94 -18.28 -4.27
N LEU A 96 10.62 -18.75 -3.06
CA LEU A 96 10.40 -17.91 -1.89
C LEU A 96 11.67 -17.77 -1.06
N ASN A 97 11.79 -16.61 -0.42
CA ASN A 97 12.82 -16.33 0.58
C ASN A 97 12.16 -15.98 1.92
N PRO A 98 12.04 -16.96 2.83
CA PRO A 98 11.42 -16.72 4.12
C PRO A 98 12.21 -15.80 5.04
N SER A 99 13.53 -15.64 4.82
CA SER A 99 14.37 -14.78 5.65
C SER A 99 14.12 -13.28 5.48
N ASN A 100 13.46 -12.89 4.40
CA ASN A 100 13.14 -11.50 4.13
C ASN A 100 11.69 -11.27 3.64
N ALA A 101 10.85 -12.32 3.77
CA ALA A 101 9.43 -12.28 3.37
C ALA A 101 9.20 -11.91 1.88
N THR A 102 10.06 -12.36 0.97
CA THR A 102 9.95 -12.06 -0.48
C THR A 102 9.83 -13.32 -1.32
N ALA A 103 9.56 -13.14 -2.60
CA ALA A 103 9.89 -14.10 -3.63
C ALA A 103 11.23 -13.70 -4.27
N ASP A 104 12.25 -14.55 -4.13
CA ASP A 104 13.53 -14.36 -4.84
C ASP A 104 13.32 -14.34 -6.35
N THR A 105 12.41 -15.19 -6.82
CA THR A 105 12.01 -15.24 -8.22
C THR A 105 10.50 -15.47 -8.36
N ILE A 106 9.85 -14.68 -9.21
CA ILE A 106 8.55 -15.00 -9.81
C ILE A 106 8.77 -15.12 -11.31
N TYR A 107 8.65 -16.34 -11.83
CA TYR A 107 8.85 -16.65 -13.25
C TYR A 107 7.53 -16.94 -13.95
N MET A 108 7.24 -16.19 -14.99
CA MET A 108 6.09 -16.37 -15.88
C MET A 108 6.51 -17.25 -17.08
N LYS A 109 5.96 -18.46 -17.17
CA LYS A 109 6.38 -19.47 -18.17
C LYS A 109 5.98 -19.05 -19.59
N ALA A 110 4.81 -18.43 -19.77
CA ALA A 110 4.26 -18.08 -21.08
C ALA A 110 5.14 -17.11 -21.88
N ASN A 111 5.68 -16.08 -21.23
CA ASN A 111 6.45 -15.01 -21.86
C ASN A 111 7.89 -14.92 -21.37
N ARG A 112 8.32 -15.84 -20.50
CA ARG A 112 9.67 -15.93 -19.91
C ARG A 112 10.07 -14.67 -19.13
N PHE A 113 9.09 -13.93 -18.60
CA PHE A 113 9.34 -12.76 -17.80
C PHE A 113 9.67 -13.17 -16.34
N ARG A 114 10.49 -12.37 -15.67
CA ARG A 114 10.89 -12.62 -14.29
C ARG A 114 10.86 -11.36 -13.46
N PHE A 115 10.33 -11.50 -12.25
CA PHE A 115 10.57 -10.60 -11.15
C PHE A 115 11.60 -11.23 -10.21
N LYS A 116 12.38 -10.40 -9.50
CA LYS A 116 13.32 -10.84 -8.48
C LYS A 116 13.12 -10.04 -7.20
N ASN A 117 13.37 -10.65 -6.05
CA ASN A 117 13.22 -10.01 -4.73
C ASN A 117 11.90 -9.21 -4.62
N SER A 118 10.83 -9.78 -5.16
CA SER A 118 9.53 -9.13 -5.28
C SER A 118 8.58 -9.55 -4.17
N GLY A 119 7.58 -8.70 -3.90
CA GLY A 119 6.71 -8.90 -2.75
C GLY A 119 7.28 -8.33 -1.45
N LEU A 120 8.35 -7.52 -1.54
CA LEU A 120 8.96 -6.90 -0.38
C LEU A 120 7.97 -5.92 0.26
N PHE A 121 7.64 -6.18 1.51
CA PHE A 121 6.92 -5.24 2.35
C PHE A 121 7.93 -4.38 3.12
N THR A 122 7.74 -3.07 3.04
CA THR A 122 8.58 -2.09 3.74
C THR A 122 7.70 -1.12 4.49
N CYS A 123 8.07 -0.81 5.72
CA CYS A 123 7.50 0.30 6.47
C CYS A 123 8.60 1.30 6.80
N GLU A 124 8.41 2.56 6.42
CA GLU A 124 9.36 3.64 6.71
C GLU A 124 8.72 4.73 7.57
N MET A 125 9.48 5.26 8.49
CA MET A 125 9.13 6.42 9.33
C MET A 125 9.93 7.62 8.88
N PHE A 126 9.33 8.80 8.96
CA PHE A 126 9.92 10.07 8.56
C PHE A 126 10.23 10.93 9.78
N ASP A 127 11.27 11.75 9.67
CA ASP A 127 11.70 12.71 10.67
C ASP A 127 11.40 14.17 10.26
N ARG A 128 11.83 15.13 11.07
CA ARG A 128 11.67 16.55 10.77
C ARG A 128 12.42 16.99 9.53
N ASP A 129 13.60 16.43 9.29
CA ASP A 129 14.45 16.81 8.15
C ASP A 129 13.81 16.39 6.82
N ASP A 130 13.07 15.27 6.79
CA ASP A 130 12.29 14.86 5.62
C ASP A 130 11.23 15.91 5.26
N TYR A 131 10.51 16.46 6.24
CA TYR A 131 9.52 17.51 6.02
C TYR A 131 10.13 18.85 5.63
N GLU A 132 11.21 19.27 6.30
CA GLU A 132 11.92 20.51 5.96
C GLU A 132 12.44 20.44 4.52
N ARG A 133 13.08 19.35 4.16
CA ARG A 133 13.54 19.13 2.78
C ARG A 133 12.38 19.22 1.79
N PHE A 134 11.27 18.52 2.03
CA PHE A 134 10.11 18.54 1.15
C PHE A 134 9.50 19.93 1.02
N ARG A 135 9.34 20.66 2.13
CA ARG A 135 8.79 22.01 2.18
C ARG A 135 9.58 22.95 1.26
N TRP A 136 10.90 22.94 1.37
CA TRP A 136 11.79 23.76 0.55
C TRP A 136 11.85 23.32 -0.93
N GLN A 137 11.68 22.04 -1.21
CA GLN A 137 11.66 21.53 -2.58
C GLN A 137 10.34 21.85 -3.31
N TYR A 138 9.24 21.75 -2.60
CA TYR A 138 7.89 21.77 -3.19
C TYR A 138 7.25 23.16 -3.18
N LEU A 139 7.37 23.88 -2.06
CA LEU A 139 6.65 25.13 -1.88
C LEU A 139 7.39 26.33 -2.47
N ARG A 140 6.61 27.27 -2.93
CA ARG A 140 7.08 28.54 -3.44
C ARG A 140 7.37 29.56 -2.33
N LEU A 141 6.60 29.48 -1.23
CA LEU A 141 6.68 30.32 -0.04
C LEU A 141 6.79 29.41 1.20
N PRO A 142 7.94 28.75 1.38
CA PRO A 142 8.09 27.73 2.42
C PRO A 142 8.11 28.33 3.84
N GLU A 143 8.37 29.62 4.01
CA GLU A 143 8.47 30.29 5.31
C GLU A 143 7.12 30.76 5.87
N GLU A 144 6.06 30.73 5.03
CA GLU A 144 4.73 31.15 5.45
C GLU A 144 4.17 30.21 6.54
N TRP A 145 3.55 30.78 7.57
CA TRP A 145 3.01 30.01 8.69
C TRP A 145 2.04 28.93 8.27
N TRP A 146 1.17 29.22 7.30
CA TRP A 146 0.21 28.24 6.75
C TRP A 146 0.93 27.09 6.05
N ALA A 147 2.06 27.37 5.39
CA ALA A 147 2.85 26.35 4.70
C ALA A 147 3.48 25.36 5.69
N ILE A 148 3.91 25.85 6.84
CA ILE A 148 4.42 25.00 7.92
C ILE A 148 3.30 24.07 8.42
N HIS A 149 2.11 24.61 8.68
CA HIS A 149 0.99 23.81 9.16
C HIS A 149 0.44 22.82 8.13
N ASP A 150 0.35 23.19 6.87
CA ASP A 150 -0.25 22.35 5.83
C ASP A 150 0.69 21.25 5.31
N PHE A 151 1.99 21.51 5.28
CA PHE A 151 2.97 20.67 4.61
C PHE A 151 4.04 20.08 5.53
N THR A 152 3.91 20.27 6.84
CA THR A 152 4.76 19.58 7.82
C THR A 152 3.89 18.94 8.90
N LYS A 153 4.52 18.43 9.95
CA LYS A 153 3.86 18.04 11.20
C LYS A 153 4.43 18.89 12.32
N PRO A 154 3.83 20.07 12.59
CA PRO A 154 4.22 20.92 13.71
C PRO A 154 4.23 20.12 15.01
N ASP A 155 5.11 20.47 15.92
CA ASP A 155 5.25 19.85 17.24
C ASP A 155 5.63 18.36 17.23
N MET A 156 6.07 17.82 16.11
CA MET A 156 6.63 16.47 16.08
C MET A 156 7.77 16.34 17.08
N PRO A 157 7.83 15.26 17.90
CA PRO A 157 8.88 15.05 18.88
C PRO A 157 10.28 15.24 18.27
N ALA A 158 11.17 15.87 19.04
CA ALA A 158 12.54 16.13 18.57
C ALA A 158 13.36 14.84 18.39
N ASP A 159 12.97 13.79 19.09
CA ASP A 159 13.55 12.46 19.05
C ASP A 159 12.84 11.51 18.06
N ALA A 160 11.93 12.04 17.24
CA ALA A 160 11.34 11.27 16.15
C ALA A 160 12.44 10.89 15.14
N GLU A 161 12.69 9.60 15.02
CA GLU A 161 13.76 9.09 14.20
C GLU A 161 13.24 8.52 12.89
N LYS A 162 14.00 8.76 11.83
CA LYS A 162 13.84 8.07 10.56
C LYS A 162 14.20 6.60 10.74
N LYS A 163 13.24 5.70 10.45
CA LYS A 163 13.42 4.25 10.56
C LYS A 163 12.88 3.56 9.33
N ARG A 164 13.47 2.42 9.00
CA ARG A 164 13.00 1.57 7.93
C ARG A 164 12.98 0.11 8.40
N TYR A 165 11.84 -0.51 8.22
CA TYR A 165 11.59 -1.89 8.58
C TYR A 165 11.27 -2.69 7.32
N GLU A 166 12.11 -3.65 7.01
CA GLU A 166 11.98 -4.56 5.86
C GLU A 166 12.73 -5.86 6.13
N GLY A 167 12.44 -6.90 5.35
CA GLY A 167 13.22 -8.14 5.43
C GLY A 167 12.95 -8.92 6.71
N PHE A 168 11.70 -9.31 6.96
CA PHE A 168 11.30 -10.07 8.16
C PHE A 168 11.45 -11.56 7.94
N GLU A 169 11.92 -12.28 8.96
CA GLU A 169 11.83 -13.74 8.99
C GLU A 169 10.37 -14.19 9.05
N THR A 170 10.07 -15.22 8.27
CA THR A 170 8.71 -15.77 8.15
C THR A 170 8.68 -17.27 8.24
N ASN A 171 7.55 -17.79 8.73
CA ASN A 171 7.18 -19.19 8.56
C ASN A 171 6.41 -19.36 7.24
N VAL A 172 6.71 -20.44 6.51
CA VAL A 172 6.04 -20.77 5.27
C VAL A 172 4.94 -21.78 5.52
N HIS A 173 3.74 -21.48 5.05
CA HIS A 173 2.59 -22.37 5.16
C HIS A 173 2.01 -22.68 3.79
N LEU A 174 1.67 -23.93 3.56
CA LEU A 174 1.01 -24.40 2.34
C LEU A 174 -0.44 -24.78 2.63
N THR A 175 -1.35 -24.30 1.79
CA THR A 175 -2.73 -24.72 1.74
C THR A 175 -3.07 -25.12 0.30
N GLU A 176 -3.51 -26.34 0.11
CA GLU A 176 -3.94 -26.85 -1.19
C GLU A 176 -5.45 -27.07 -1.22
N TRP A 177 -6.04 -26.83 -2.37
CA TRP A 177 -7.44 -27.16 -2.65
C TRP A 177 -7.53 -27.77 -4.05
N GLY A 178 -8.67 -28.36 -4.42
CA GLY A 178 -8.80 -29.15 -5.65
C GLY A 178 -8.46 -28.47 -6.98
N HIS A 179 -8.21 -27.14 -6.99
CA HIS A 179 -7.94 -26.34 -8.19
C HIS A 179 -6.83 -25.31 -7.98
N GLY A 180 -5.90 -25.56 -7.06
CA GLY A 180 -4.78 -24.65 -6.83
C GLY A 180 -4.12 -24.75 -5.44
N LYS A 181 -3.20 -23.85 -5.21
CA LYS A 181 -2.47 -23.75 -3.95
C LYS A 181 -2.27 -22.30 -3.50
N ARG A 182 -2.20 -22.10 -2.20
CA ARG A 182 -1.83 -20.85 -1.55
C ARG A 182 -0.63 -21.09 -0.66
N ILE A 183 0.40 -20.32 -0.88
CA ILE A 183 1.59 -20.30 -0.03
C ILE A 183 1.54 -19.00 0.76
N THR A 184 1.62 -19.10 2.08
CA THR A 184 1.54 -17.95 2.99
C THR A 184 2.85 -17.80 3.75
N LEU A 185 3.51 -16.67 3.60
CA LEU A 185 4.59 -16.21 4.46
C LEU A 185 3.98 -15.47 5.65
N VAL A 186 4.34 -15.84 6.87
CA VAL A 186 3.78 -15.29 8.10
C VAL A 186 4.88 -14.80 9.03
N THR A 187 4.82 -13.55 9.45
CA THR A 187 5.63 -13.01 10.54
C THR A 187 4.77 -12.40 11.64
N ASN A 188 5.23 -12.53 12.90
CA ASN A 188 4.65 -11.85 14.07
C ASN A 188 5.67 -10.87 14.71
N GLU A 189 6.78 -10.62 14.04
CA GLU A 189 7.93 -9.87 14.57
C GLU A 189 8.08 -8.50 13.92
N HIS A 190 6.99 -7.73 13.88
CA HIS A 190 7.05 -6.37 13.35
C HIS A 190 6.65 -5.35 14.42
N PRO A 191 7.41 -4.25 14.62
CA PRO A 191 7.15 -3.30 15.71
C PRO A 191 5.81 -2.56 15.59
N LEU A 192 5.28 -2.40 14.37
CA LEU A 192 4.06 -1.64 14.12
C LEU A 192 2.84 -2.51 13.79
N PHE A 193 3.02 -3.80 13.57
CA PHE A 193 1.96 -4.74 13.20
C PHE A 193 2.07 -6.01 14.06
N ARG A 194 0.96 -6.45 14.63
CA ARG A 194 0.96 -7.70 15.39
C ARG A 194 1.29 -8.91 14.52
N ARG A 195 0.89 -8.87 13.24
CA ARG A 195 1.11 -9.96 12.28
C ARG A 195 1.03 -9.43 10.85
N ILE A 196 1.89 -9.97 9.98
CA ILE A 196 1.85 -9.75 8.54
C ILE A 196 1.79 -11.10 7.84
N GLU A 197 0.94 -11.21 6.83
CA GLU A 197 0.83 -12.38 5.95
C GLU A 197 0.96 -11.94 4.49
N ILE A 198 1.76 -12.69 3.72
CA ILE A 198 1.85 -12.53 2.28
C ILE A 198 1.47 -13.85 1.64
N ASP A 199 0.30 -13.88 1.00
CA ASP A 199 -0.18 -15.04 0.25
C ASP A 199 0.28 -14.95 -1.21
N TYR A 200 0.81 -16.04 -1.73
CA TYR A 200 0.96 -16.28 -3.16
C TYR A 200 -0.06 -17.35 -3.56
N ILE A 201 -1.03 -16.96 -4.39
CA ILE A 201 -2.15 -17.80 -4.79
C ILE A 201 -1.96 -18.23 -6.25
N LEU A 202 -1.84 -19.51 -6.45
CA LEU A 202 -1.56 -20.18 -7.72
C LEU A 202 -2.73 -21.12 -8.10
N PRO A 203 -3.72 -20.66 -8.87
CA PRO A 203 -4.73 -21.56 -9.44
C PRO A 203 -4.11 -22.47 -10.50
N ASP A 204 -4.59 -23.69 -10.64
CA ASP A 204 -4.02 -24.65 -11.59
C ASP A 204 -4.41 -24.35 -13.04
N GLU A 205 -5.60 -23.83 -13.28
CA GLU A 205 -6.15 -23.61 -14.62
C GLU A 205 -6.22 -22.14 -15.05
N GLU A 206 -5.92 -21.21 -14.15
CA GLU A 206 -5.96 -19.78 -14.43
C GLU A 206 -4.55 -19.22 -14.67
N ASP A 207 -4.41 -18.34 -15.65
CA ASP A 207 -3.13 -17.77 -16.09
C ASP A 207 -2.66 -16.56 -15.27
N TRP A 208 -3.13 -16.44 -14.03
CA TRP A 208 -2.74 -15.37 -13.12
C TRP A 208 -2.14 -15.91 -11.82
N LEU A 209 -1.28 -15.08 -11.23
CA LEU A 209 -0.80 -15.18 -9.87
C LEU A 209 -1.41 -14.02 -9.08
N GLU A 210 -2.10 -14.29 -7.96
CA GLU A 210 -2.48 -13.23 -7.03
C GLU A 210 -1.52 -13.19 -5.83
N ILE A 211 -0.98 -12.02 -5.54
CA ILE A 211 -0.23 -11.74 -4.32
C ILE A 211 -1.17 -10.94 -3.42
N ARG A 212 -1.38 -11.45 -2.20
CA ARG A 212 -2.26 -10.82 -1.23
C ARG A 212 -1.50 -10.54 0.05
N LEU A 213 -1.27 -9.27 0.33
CA LEU A 213 -0.69 -8.82 1.59
C LEU A 213 -1.81 -8.51 2.57
N LYS A 214 -1.67 -9.01 3.79
CA LYS A 214 -2.57 -8.71 4.92
C LYS A 214 -1.74 -8.30 6.11
N TRP A 215 -2.21 -7.33 6.84
CA TRP A 215 -1.70 -7.07 8.18
C TRP A 215 -2.83 -7.07 9.21
N PHE A 216 -2.46 -7.38 10.45
CA PHE A 216 -3.35 -7.47 11.58
C PHE A 216 -2.80 -6.67 12.76
N GLY A 217 -3.70 -5.98 13.46
CA GLY A 217 -3.36 -5.26 14.68
C GLY A 217 -2.30 -4.18 14.46
N LYS A 218 -2.42 -3.38 13.37
CA LYS A 218 -1.55 -2.23 13.17
C LYS A 218 -1.72 -1.26 14.34
N VAL A 219 -0.59 -0.85 14.94
CA VAL A 219 -0.59 0.14 16.01
C VAL A 219 -0.93 1.52 15.42
N ALA A 220 -1.89 2.21 16.05
CA ALA A 220 -2.21 3.58 15.69
C ALA A 220 -1.21 4.53 16.37
N HIS A 221 -0.53 5.36 15.62
CA HIS A 221 0.26 6.48 16.13
C HIS A 221 0.30 7.62 15.11
N ARG A 222 0.57 8.83 15.59
CA ARG A 222 0.58 10.04 14.76
C ARG A 222 1.94 10.26 14.08
N LEU A 223 3.03 9.63 14.57
CA LEU A 223 4.33 9.73 13.91
C LEU A 223 4.21 9.36 12.44
N PRO A 224 4.77 10.18 11.53
CA PRO A 224 4.59 9.98 10.10
C PRO A 224 5.29 8.72 9.64
N HIS A 225 4.56 7.88 8.94
CA HIS A 225 5.08 6.64 8.36
C HIS A 225 4.30 6.22 7.13
N ALA A 226 4.93 5.39 6.33
CA ALA A 226 4.34 4.79 5.13
C ALA A 226 4.61 3.30 5.07
N ALA A 227 3.66 2.56 4.50
CA ALA A 227 3.82 1.15 4.18
C ALA A 227 3.81 0.96 2.67
N TRP A 228 4.72 0.11 2.18
CA TRP A 228 4.99 -0.11 0.77
C TRP A 228 5.02 -1.60 0.42
N PHE A 229 4.67 -1.89 -0.82
CA PHE A 229 4.83 -3.21 -1.43
C PHE A 229 5.53 -3.06 -2.78
N SER A 230 6.57 -3.87 -3.05
CA SER A 230 7.46 -3.65 -4.18
C SER A 230 7.45 -4.81 -5.16
N LEU A 231 7.42 -4.48 -6.46
CA LEU A 231 7.62 -5.42 -7.55
C LEU A 231 8.84 -4.98 -8.38
N LEU A 232 9.81 -5.88 -8.51
CA LEU A 232 11.11 -5.61 -9.11
C LEU A 232 11.34 -6.52 -10.32
N PRO A 233 11.14 -6.03 -11.56
CA PRO A 233 11.53 -6.78 -12.75
C PRO A 233 13.02 -7.14 -12.73
N GLN A 234 13.36 -8.36 -13.13
CA GLN A 234 14.77 -8.79 -13.18
C GLN A 234 15.55 -8.04 -14.26
N LYS A 235 14.89 -7.67 -15.35
CA LYS A 235 15.48 -6.91 -16.45
C LYS A 235 15.69 -5.45 -16.01
N SER A 236 16.90 -4.94 -16.16
CA SER A 236 17.27 -3.60 -15.70
C SER A 236 16.67 -2.44 -16.52
N LYS A 237 16.16 -2.71 -17.72
CA LYS A 237 15.51 -1.72 -18.58
C LYS A 237 14.18 -2.33 -19.05
N CYS A 238 13.11 -1.97 -18.36
CA CYS A 238 11.74 -2.27 -18.77
C CYS A 238 11.05 -0.98 -19.20
N SER A 239 10.16 -1.10 -20.17
CA SER A 239 9.16 -0.08 -20.44
C SER A 239 7.98 -0.26 -19.49
N TYR A 240 7.33 0.85 -19.13
CA TYR A 240 6.14 0.84 -18.29
C TYR A 240 5.04 1.66 -18.93
N ARG A 241 3.82 1.17 -18.86
CA ARG A 241 2.63 1.96 -19.13
C ARG A 241 1.69 1.88 -17.93
N PHE A 242 1.20 3.02 -17.50
CA PHE A 242 0.26 3.14 -16.38
C PHE A 242 -1.13 3.46 -16.92
N ARG A 243 -2.16 2.75 -16.45
CA ARG A 243 -3.54 3.06 -16.81
C ARG A 243 -4.12 4.08 -15.82
N LYS A 244 -4.49 5.24 -16.36
CA LYS A 244 -5.15 6.31 -15.61
C LYS A 244 -6.42 6.73 -16.35
N LEU A 245 -7.58 6.70 -15.67
CA LEU A 245 -8.87 7.03 -16.27
C LEU A 245 -9.10 6.31 -17.63
N ASP A 246 -8.73 5.01 -17.64
CA ASP A 246 -8.76 4.10 -18.79
C ASP A 246 -7.77 4.40 -19.93
N GLU A 247 -6.93 5.43 -19.81
CA GLU A 247 -5.88 5.74 -20.78
C GLU A 247 -4.52 5.18 -20.33
N TRP A 248 -3.77 4.64 -21.29
CA TRP A 248 -2.41 4.16 -21.07
C TRP A 248 -1.41 5.27 -21.31
N ILE A 249 -0.65 5.63 -20.28
CA ILE A 249 0.36 6.70 -20.31
C ILE A 249 1.75 6.15 -20.00
N ASP A 250 2.78 6.82 -20.50
CA ASP A 250 4.16 6.65 -20.05
C ASP A 250 4.32 7.38 -18.69
N PRO A 251 4.73 6.69 -17.59
CA PRO A 251 4.90 7.33 -16.29
C PRO A 251 6.02 8.39 -16.25
N THR A 252 6.88 8.43 -17.26
CA THR A 252 7.96 9.43 -17.38
C THR A 252 7.52 10.68 -18.13
N ASP A 253 6.43 10.63 -18.89
CA ASP A 253 5.84 11.75 -19.59
C ASP A 253 4.99 12.60 -18.64
N VAL A 254 5.67 13.42 -17.85
CA VAL A 254 5.06 14.33 -16.89
C VAL A 254 5.53 15.74 -17.15
N VAL A 255 4.61 16.68 -17.20
CA VAL A 255 4.90 18.12 -17.39
C VAL A 255 5.90 18.64 -16.35
N SER A 256 6.60 19.70 -16.69
CA SER A 256 7.51 20.37 -15.75
C SER A 256 6.75 20.75 -14.47
N ARG A 257 7.34 20.47 -13.32
CA ARG A 257 6.73 20.63 -11.98
C ARG A 257 5.50 19.77 -11.70
N GLY A 258 5.19 18.80 -12.57
CA GLY A 258 4.19 17.77 -12.27
C GLY A 258 4.73 16.71 -11.32
N GLY A 259 3.84 15.98 -10.65
CA GLY A 259 4.19 14.90 -9.74
C GLY A 259 4.78 13.70 -10.49
N ARG A 260 6.07 13.43 -10.30
CA ARG A 260 6.81 12.31 -10.94
C ARG A 260 7.06 11.14 -10.01
N THR A 261 6.95 11.39 -8.72
CA THR A 261 7.36 10.45 -7.67
C THR A 261 6.24 9.54 -7.19
N LEU A 262 4.98 9.95 -7.40
CA LEU A 262 3.82 9.17 -7.00
C LEU A 262 2.69 9.36 -8.01
N HIS A 263 2.13 8.26 -8.50
CA HIS A 263 1.03 8.23 -9.47
C HIS A 263 -0.17 7.48 -8.88
N ALA A 264 -1.38 7.98 -9.14
CA ALA A 264 -2.60 7.21 -8.95
C ALA A 264 -2.91 6.45 -10.25
N ILE A 265 -3.00 5.13 -10.18
CA ILE A 265 -3.21 4.25 -11.35
C ILE A 265 -4.26 3.18 -11.07
N GLN A 266 -4.84 2.67 -12.14
CA GLN A 266 -5.70 1.49 -12.12
C GLN A 266 -4.84 0.23 -12.22
N ASP A 267 -4.07 0.12 -13.29
CA ASP A 267 -3.21 -1.02 -13.60
C ASP A 267 -1.91 -0.55 -14.27
N MET A 268 -0.98 -1.48 -14.48
CA MET A 268 0.22 -1.21 -15.26
C MET A 268 0.58 -2.37 -16.18
N VAL A 269 1.24 -2.03 -17.28
CA VAL A 269 1.88 -2.99 -18.18
C VAL A 269 3.38 -2.79 -18.13
N ILE A 270 4.11 -3.90 -18.02
CA ILE A 270 5.58 -3.92 -17.99
C ILE A 270 6.08 -4.65 -19.23
N ASP A 271 6.95 -3.98 -20.00
CA ASP A 271 7.62 -4.53 -21.20
C ASP A 271 6.66 -5.07 -22.27
N GLU A 272 5.43 -4.55 -22.34
CA GLU A 272 4.35 -5.07 -23.21
C GLU A 272 4.09 -6.58 -23.04
N ARG A 273 4.44 -7.13 -21.89
CA ARG A 273 4.39 -8.57 -21.60
C ARG A 273 3.61 -8.93 -20.35
N VAL A 274 3.61 -8.06 -19.37
CA VAL A 274 3.05 -8.34 -18.04
C VAL A 274 2.04 -7.30 -17.67
N LEU A 275 0.82 -7.73 -17.36
CA LEU A 275 -0.19 -6.91 -16.72
C LEU A 275 -0.11 -7.13 -15.20
N VAL A 276 -0.01 -6.03 -14.47
CA VAL A 276 -0.17 -6.00 -13.01
C VAL A 276 -1.46 -5.26 -12.71
N GLU A 277 -2.47 -6.00 -12.28
CA GLU A 277 -3.76 -5.46 -11.83
C GLU A 277 -3.64 -5.07 -10.35
N ASN A 278 -3.80 -3.80 -10.07
CA ASN A 278 -3.76 -3.25 -8.74
C ASN A 278 -5.18 -3.12 -8.19
N LEU A 279 -5.61 -4.06 -7.36
CA LEU A 279 -7.01 -4.18 -6.97
C LEU A 279 -7.40 -3.26 -5.80
N ASP A 280 -6.45 -2.88 -4.94
CA ASP A 280 -6.77 -2.22 -3.66
C ASP A 280 -5.88 -1.00 -3.32
N SER A 281 -4.77 -0.76 -4.04
CA SER A 281 -3.83 0.31 -3.71
C SER A 281 -3.46 1.14 -4.95
N PRO A 282 -4.13 2.26 -5.20
CA PRO A 282 -3.95 3.01 -6.45
C PRO A 282 -2.64 3.79 -6.54
N LEU A 283 -1.95 4.02 -5.42
CA LEU A 283 -0.76 4.87 -5.41
C LEU A 283 0.51 4.08 -5.71
N VAL A 284 1.27 4.51 -6.71
CA VAL A 284 2.51 3.86 -7.16
C VAL A 284 3.63 4.86 -7.31
N ALA A 285 4.78 4.55 -6.72
CA ALA A 285 6.03 5.26 -6.90
C ALA A 285 6.92 4.49 -7.88
N PRO A 286 7.27 5.07 -9.05
CA PRO A 286 8.18 4.46 -10.00
C PRO A 286 9.63 4.63 -9.57
N GLY A 287 10.43 3.57 -9.68
CA GLY A 287 11.88 3.56 -9.50
C GLY A 287 12.34 3.53 -8.05
N ARG A 288 11.66 4.17 -7.12
CA ARG A 288 11.95 4.13 -5.69
C ARG A 288 10.73 4.50 -4.85
N MET A 289 10.66 4.02 -3.64
CA MET A 289 9.71 4.52 -2.65
C MET A 289 9.98 6.01 -2.44
N SER A 290 8.97 6.85 -2.64
CA SER A 290 9.15 8.30 -2.59
C SER A 290 7.90 9.00 -2.09
N LEU A 291 8.01 9.49 -0.85
CA LEU A 291 7.11 10.45 -0.22
C LEU A 291 7.98 11.58 0.35
N LEU A 292 7.40 12.72 0.65
CA LEU A 292 8.12 13.89 1.17
C LEU A 292 9.39 14.23 0.35
N ASP A 293 9.30 14.03 -0.95
CA ASP A 293 10.38 14.31 -1.89
C ASP A 293 9.77 14.83 -3.20
N PHE A 294 10.23 15.97 -3.65
CA PHE A 294 9.78 16.59 -4.89
C PHE A 294 10.97 16.86 -5.81
N THR A 295 10.88 16.35 -7.03
CA THR A 295 11.93 16.54 -8.02
C THR A 295 11.34 16.61 -9.43
N ASN A 296 11.99 17.39 -10.30
CA ASN A 296 11.72 17.38 -11.75
C ASN A 296 12.53 16.30 -12.52
N LYS A 297 13.36 15.52 -11.82
CA LYS A 297 14.13 14.45 -12.45
C LYS A 297 13.23 13.28 -12.80
N ILE A 298 13.43 12.70 -13.96
CA ILE A 298 12.77 11.46 -14.38
C ILE A 298 13.20 10.34 -13.44
N PRO A 299 12.28 9.54 -12.89
CA PRO A 299 12.62 8.40 -12.04
C PRO A 299 13.50 7.38 -12.76
N ASP A 300 14.47 6.81 -12.05
CA ASP A 300 15.21 5.65 -12.58
C ASP A 300 14.34 4.38 -12.44
N MET A 301 13.69 4.02 -13.53
CA MET A 301 12.77 2.88 -13.59
C MET A 301 13.42 1.52 -13.30
N LYS A 302 14.76 1.43 -13.21
CA LYS A 302 15.47 0.18 -12.85
C LYS A 302 15.14 -0.31 -11.45
N GLY A 303 14.75 0.59 -10.57
CA GLY A 303 14.34 0.25 -9.20
C GLY A 303 12.98 -0.46 -9.11
N GLY A 304 12.25 -0.61 -10.21
CA GLY A 304 10.95 -1.26 -10.24
C GLY A 304 9.80 -0.31 -9.87
N VAL A 305 8.78 -0.87 -9.24
CA VAL A 305 7.57 -0.14 -8.84
C VAL A 305 7.20 -0.45 -7.40
N HIS A 306 6.76 0.59 -6.68
CA HIS A 306 6.46 0.52 -5.26
C HIS A 306 5.06 1.05 -5.00
N PHE A 307 4.17 0.18 -4.56
CA PHE A 307 2.79 0.54 -4.19
C PHE A 307 2.77 1.13 -2.80
N ASN A 308 2.26 2.35 -2.65
CA ASN A 308 2.03 2.95 -1.35
C ASN A 308 0.72 2.44 -0.77
N LEU A 309 0.80 1.53 0.18
CA LEU A 309 -0.35 0.88 0.78
C LEU A 309 -1.05 1.77 1.81
N TYR A 310 -0.27 2.54 2.52
CA TYR A 310 -0.71 3.41 3.60
C TYR A 310 0.31 4.52 3.82
N ASN A 311 -0.17 5.70 4.16
CA ASN A 311 0.63 6.73 4.80
C ASN A 311 -0.24 7.64 5.67
N ASN A 312 0.38 8.29 6.65
CA ASN A 312 -0.21 9.35 7.47
C ASN A 312 0.67 10.60 7.50
N ILE A 313 1.38 10.87 6.41
CA ILE A 313 2.32 11.98 6.31
C ILE A 313 1.64 13.35 6.34
N TRP A 314 0.39 13.45 5.91
CA TRP A 314 -0.35 14.71 5.89
C TRP A 314 -1.14 14.89 7.20
N GLY A 315 -1.09 16.11 7.74
CA GLY A 315 -1.97 16.56 8.81
C GLY A 315 -3.25 17.13 8.23
N THR A 316 -3.37 18.42 8.22
CA THR A 316 -4.54 19.18 7.73
C THR A 316 -5.88 18.53 8.15
N ASN A 317 -6.65 18.03 7.21
CA ASN A 317 -7.96 17.40 7.43
C ASN A 317 -7.98 15.91 7.03
N PHE A 318 -6.83 15.25 6.97
CA PHE A 318 -6.72 13.81 6.72
C PHE A 318 -6.63 13.02 8.03
N PRO A 319 -6.93 11.70 8.01
CA PRO A 319 -6.70 10.85 9.18
C PRO A 319 -5.21 10.85 9.59
N MET A 320 -4.93 11.38 10.76
CA MET A 320 -3.57 11.52 11.29
C MET A 320 -3.02 10.21 11.86
N TRP A 321 -3.88 9.26 12.20
CA TRP A 321 -3.52 7.92 12.66
C TRP A 321 -4.53 6.90 12.18
N PHE A 322 -4.07 5.67 12.08
CA PHE A 322 -4.89 4.52 11.76
C PHE A 322 -4.33 3.26 12.45
N GLY A 323 -5.19 2.51 13.10
CA GLY A 323 -4.88 1.22 13.68
C GLY A 323 -6.03 0.27 13.42
N ASP A 324 -5.83 -0.70 12.53
CA ASP A 324 -6.78 -1.75 12.18
C ASP A 324 -6.11 -2.74 11.22
N ASN A 325 -6.88 -3.72 10.78
CA ASN A 325 -6.46 -4.73 9.82
C ASN A 325 -6.70 -4.24 8.38
N MET A 326 -5.83 -4.60 7.44
CA MET A 326 -5.98 -4.29 6.02
C MET A 326 -5.59 -5.45 5.13
N THR A 327 -6.14 -5.49 3.93
CA THR A 327 -5.79 -6.41 2.84
C THR A 327 -5.50 -5.61 1.58
N TYR A 328 -4.46 -6.04 0.84
CA TYR A 328 -4.10 -5.51 -0.47
C TYR A 328 -3.83 -6.66 -1.42
N ARG A 329 -4.39 -6.58 -2.63
CA ARG A 329 -4.30 -7.63 -3.64
C ARG A 329 -3.69 -7.08 -4.92
N PHE A 330 -2.78 -7.86 -5.47
CA PHE A 330 -2.12 -7.59 -6.74
C PHE A 330 -2.20 -8.85 -7.59
N ARG A 331 -2.66 -8.74 -8.82
CA ARG A 331 -2.73 -9.87 -9.73
C ARG A 331 -1.77 -9.66 -10.88
N ILE A 332 -0.98 -10.67 -11.17
CA ILE A 332 0.03 -10.67 -12.24
C ILE A 332 -0.38 -11.70 -13.28
N ARG A 333 -0.44 -11.29 -14.53
CA ARG A 333 -0.69 -12.18 -15.65
C ARG A 333 0.03 -11.74 -16.92
N ALA A 334 0.09 -12.63 -17.93
CA ALA A 334 0.58 -12.25 -19.24
C ALA A 334 -0.31 -11.16 -19.86
N PHE A 335 0.33 -10.16 -20.45
CA PHE A 335 -0.36 -9.12 -21.19
C PHE A 335 -0.47 -9.58 -22.64
N ASN A 336 -1.69 -9.79 -23.10
CA ASN A 336 -2.00 -10.06 -24.51
C ASN A 336 -2.61 -8.78 -25.08
N GLN A 337 -1.93 -8.17 -26.06
CA GLN A 337 -2.56 -7.10 -26.83
C GLN A 337 -3.74 -7.71 -27.61
N TRP A 338 -4.89 -7.12 -27.45
CA TRP A 338 -6.09 -7.43 -28.24
C TRP A 338 -5.97 -6.83 -29.63
#